data_50ef5d8bf3c256e1c4b08df45729af80
#
_entry.id   50ef5d8bf3c256e1c4b08df45729af80
#
_cell.length_a   1.000
_cell.length_b   1.000
_cell.length_c   1.000
_cell.angle_alpha   90.00
_cell.angle_beta   90.00
_cell.angle_gamma   90.00
#
_symmetry.space_group_name_H-M   'P 1'
#
loop_
_entity.id
_entity.type
_entity.pdbx_description
1 polymer ?
#
loop_
_entity_poly.entity_id
_entity_poly.type
_entity_poly.pdbx_seq_one_letter_code
_entity_poly.pdbx_strand_id
1 'polypeptide(L)'
;MMVSHERRVLFVHVQKTGGSTIDRMLEEAIPDVTYLQGLRGGRHARLAPALKAHPELKEYFIFGFVRNPWARMYSWYAMMRRAETQAAEGNAKAAKQLAKNRLWKRVLPNYPDFESFVLRGPNEQRELRRAQITYLRGQGRRADFIGRQENFDADLQKVWDRIGLEWPGESLKVNTGPSADYRQHYTDEMRDKVAEVFAKDLKRFKYEF
;
A
#
# COMPACT_ATOMS: atom_id res chain seq x y z
N MET A 1 -3.11 -8.91 -1.93
CA MET A 1 -2.75 -9.90 -0.89
C MET A 1 -2.27 -11.14 -1.60
N MET A 2 -1.11 -11.64 -1.21
CA MET A 2 -0.51 -12.85 -1.80
C MET A 2 -0.33 -13.90 -0.72
N VAL A 3 -0.44 -15.16 -1.11
CA VAL A 3 -0.32 -16.32 -0.22
C VAL A 3 0.57 -17.38 -0.83
N SER A 4 1.42 -17.98 -0.02
CA SER A 4 2.08 -19.27 -0.27
C SER A 4 1.60 -20.26 0.77
N HIS A 5 1.02 -21.36 0.33
CA HIS A 5 0.54 -22.40 1.23
C HIS A 5 1.68 -23.31 1.70
N GLU A 6 2.65 -23.56 0.85
CA GLU A 6 3.83 -24.39 1.19
C GLU A 6 4.66 -23.72 2.29
N ARG A 7 4.92 -22.40 2.17
CA ARG A 7 5.67 -21.63 3.18
C ARG A 7 4.81 -21.09 4.32
N ARG A 8 3.48 -21.24 4.24
CA ARG A 8 2.52 -20.71 5.21
C ARG A 8 2.71 -19.20 5.45
N VAL A 9 2.79 -18.43 4.36
CA VAL A 9 3.05 -16.99 4.37
C VAL A 9 1.88 -16.25 3.73
N LEU A 10 1.47 -15.13 4.36
CA LEU A 10 0.44 -14.23 3.84
C LEU A 10 0.95 -12.78 3.81
N PHE A 11 1.11 -12.23 2.62
CA PHE A 11 1.43 -10.82 2.44
C PHE A 11 0.16 -9.97 2.30
N VAL A 12 -0.03 -9.03 3.21
CA VAL A 12 -1.14 -8.05 3.18
C VAL A 12 -0.69 -6.78 2.49
N HIS A 13 -1.09 -6.60 1.24
CA HIS A 13 -0.68 -5.48 0.41
C HIS A 13 -1.43 -4.18 0.74
N VAL A 14 -0.89 -3.35 1.62
CA VAL A 14 -1.36 -1.99 1.87
C VAL A 14 -0.96 -1.08 0.69
N GLN A 15 -1.87 -0.21 0.26
CA GLN A 15 -1.61 0.67 -0.90
C GLN A 15 -0.54 1.71 -0.59
N LYS A 16 0.41 1.90 -1.54
CA LYS A 16 1.45 2.95 -1.52
C LYS A 16 2.54 2.77 -0.47
N THR A 17 2.82 1.51 -0.10
CA THR A 17 3.83 1.11 0.89
C THR A 17 4.94 0.22 0.30
N GLY A 18 5.17 0.27 -1.01
CA GLY A 18 6.17 -0.57 -1.69
C GLY A 18 5.66 -1.97 -2.11
N GLY A 19 4.37 -2.27 -1.88
CA GLY A 19 3.82 -3.59 -2.05
C GLY A 19 3.93 -4.19 -3.47
N SER A 20 4.06 -3.39 -4.53
CA SER A 20 4.27 -3.93 -5.89
C SER A 20 5.68 -4.52 -6.07
N THR A 21 6.67 -3.99 -5.36
CA THR A 21 8.01 -4.57 -5.28
C THR A 21 7.96 -5.90 -4.55
N ILE A 22 7.26 -5.94 -3.40
CA ILE A 22 7.11 -7.17 -2.60
C ILE A 22 6.37 -8.25 -3.40
N ASP A 23 5.24 -7.89 -4.07
CA ASP A 23 4.51 -8.84 -4.92
C ASP A 23 5.46 -9.52 -5.91
N ARG A 24 6.26 -8.72 -6.64
CA ARG A 24 7.18 -9.22 -7.65
C ARG A 24 8.32 -10.07 -7.06
N MET A 25 8.92 -9.63 -5.97
CA MET A 25 9.98 -10.39 -5.30
C MET A 25 9.47 -11.73 -4.75
N LEU A 26 8.23 -11.77 -4.25
CA LEU A 26 7.61 -13.03 -3.84
C LEU A 26 7.33 -13.95 -5.02
N GLU A 27 6.82 -13.40 -6.15
CA GLU A 27 6.60 -14.16 -7.39
C GLU A 27 7.89 -14.77 -7.96
N GLU A 28 9.03 -14.06 -7.83
CA GLU A 28 10.34 -14.55 -8.29
C GLU A 28 10.95 -15.58 -7.32
N ALA A 29 10.69 -15.45 -6.01
CA ALA A 29 11.35 -16.27 -4.98
C ALA A 29 10.54 -17.50 -4.54
N ILE A 30 9.21 -17.52 -4.73
CA ILE A 30 8.34 -18.57 -4.19
C ILE A 30 7.44 -19.13 -5.32
N PRO A 31 7.68 -20.38 -5.76
CA PRO A 31 6.95 -20.94 -6.91
C PRO A 31 5.43 -21.08 -6.73
N ASP A 32 4.95 -21.37 -5.51
CA ASP A 32 3.53 -21.56 -5.21
C ASP A 32 2.80 -20.26 -4.82
N VAL A 33 3.49 -19.11 -4.80
CA VAL A 33 2.87 -17.84 -4.40
C VAL A 33 1.82 -17.39 -5.40
N THR A 34 0.66 -17.01 -4.91
CA THR A 34 -0.44 -16.55 -5.76
C THR A 34 -1.27 -15.45 -5.10
N TYR A 35 -2.06 -14.73 -5.89
CA TYR A 35 -3.02 -13.78 -5.36
C TYR A 35 -4.24 -14.49 -4.78
N LEU A 36 -4.58 -14.16 -3.52
CA LEU A 36 -5.79 -14.65 -2.89
C LEU A 36 -7.02 -14.06 -3.59
N GLN A 37 -7.82 -14.95 -4.20
CA GLN A 37 -8.95 -14.59 -5.04
C GLN A 37 -10.25 -14.37 -4.24
N GLY A 38 -11.30 -13.83 -4.88
CA GLY A 38 -12.63 -13.72 -4.30
C GLY A 38 -12.83 -12.64 -3.23
N LEU A 39 -11.81 -11.90 -2.87
CA LEU A 39 -11.90 -10.89 -1.81
C LEU A 39 -12.30 -9.50 -2.34
N ARG A 40 -13.23 -8.84 -1.65
CA ARG A 40 -13.53 -7.43 -1.91
C ARG A 40 -12.30 -6.56 -1.64
N GLY A 41 -11.85 -5.85 -2.65
CA GLY A 41 -10.61 -5.05 -2.62
C GLY A 41 -9.46 -5.69 -3.39
N GLY A 42 -9.64 -6.92 -3.90
CA GLY A 42 -8.65 -7.63 -4.71
C GLY A 42 -7.30 -7.70 -4.01
N ARG A 43 -6.22 -7.39 -4.73
CA ARG A 43 -4.85 -7.39 -4.15
C ARG A 43 -4.70 -6.52 -2.90
N HIS A 44 -5.55 -5.51 -2.71
CA HIS A 44 -5.57 -4.62 -1.55
C HIS A 44 -6.68 -4.96 -0.55
N ALA A 45 -7.13 -6.21 -0.51
CA ALA A 45 -8.06 -6.67 0.51
C ALA A 45 -7.48 -6.51 1.92
N ARG A 46 -8.36 -6.38 2.91
CA ARG A 46 -7.97 -6.31 4.33
C ARG A 46 -7.85 -7.70 4.92
N LEU A 47 -7.07 -7.84 5.98
CA LEU A 47 -6.88 -9.11 6.69
C LEU A 47 -8.20 -9.68 7.23
N ALA A 48 -9.07 -8.86 7.81
CA ALA A 48 -10.32 -9.35 8.41
C ALA A 48 -11.22 -10.13 7.45
N PRO A 49 -11.59 -9.66 6.24
CA PRO A 49 -12.35 -10.47 5.29
C PRO A 49 -11.57 -11.67 4.76
N ALA A 50 -10.24 -11.59 4.64
CA ALA A 50 -9.43 -12.73 4.23
C ALA A 50 -9.51 -13.88 5.26
N LEU A 51 -9.28 -13.58 6.54
CA LEU A 51 -9.35 -14.57 7.62
C LEU A 51 -10.78 -15.09 7.88
N LYS A 52 -11.81 -14.33 7.47
CA LYS A 52 -13.19 -14.82 7.53
C LYS A 52 -13.46 -15.83 6.43
N ALA A 53 -12.95 -15.58 5.22
CA ALA A 53 -13.12 -16.47 4.06
C ALA A 53 -12.19 -17.70 4.12
N HIS A 54 -11.01 -17.54 4.71
CA HIS A 54 -9.92 -18.52 4.80
C HIS A 54 -9.40 -18.60 6.24
N PRO A 55 -10.12 -19.28 7.17
CA PRO A 55 -9.74 -19.35 8.58
C PRO A 55 -8.37 -19.98 8.84
N GLU A 56 -7.92 -20.89 7.98
CA GLU A 56 -6.62 -21.56 8.02
C GLU A 56 -5.43 -20.57 7.94
N LEU A 57 -5.63 -19.42 7.30
CA LEU A 57 -4.61 -18.37 7.21
C LEU A 57 -4.27 -17.72 8.57
N LYS A 58 -5.03 -17.98 9.62
CA LYS A 58 -4.68 -17.52 10.97
C LYS A 58 -3.39 -18.13 11.48
N GLU A 59 -3.04 -19.31 10.99
CA GLU A 59 -1.84 -20.06 11.36
C GLU A 59 -0.61 -19.70 10.50
N TYR A 60 -0.77 -18.76 9.54
CA TYR A 60 0.31 -18.35 8.66
C TYR A 60 1.12 -17.21 9.26
N PHE A 61 2.38 -17.07 8.83
CA PHE A 61 3.13 -15.86 9.07
C PHE A 61 2.55 -14.73 8.22
N ILE A 62 1.95 -13.76 8.88
CA ILE A 62 1.26 -12.63 8.24
C ILE A 62 2.13 -11.39 8.34
N PHE A 63 2.45 -10.80 7.18
CA PHE A 63 3.19 -9.55 7.17
C PHE A 63 2.59 -8.50 6.23
N GLY A 64 3.01 -7.26 6.42
CA GLY A 64 2.67 -6.15 5.55
C GLY A 64 3.56 -4.95 5.84
N PHE A 65 3.45 -3.94 5.01
CA PHE A 65 4.23 -2.72 5.14
C PHE A 65 3.34 -1.51 5.32
N VAL A 66 3.84 -0.54 6.06
CA VAL A 66 3.22 0.77 6.25
C VAL A 66 4.17 1.87 5.78
N ARG A 67 3.64 3.06 5.60
CA ARG A 67 4.39 4.24 5.19
C ARG A 67 3.91 5.44 5.98
N ASN A 68 4.79 6.43 6.18
CA ASN A 68 4.42 7.73 6.72
C ASN A 68 3.16 8.26 6.00
N PRO A 69 2.08 8.60 6.71
CA PRO A 69 0.79 8.98 6.11
C PRO A 69 0.89 10.14 5.12
N TRP A 70 1.71 11.15 5.40
CA TRP A 70 1.92 12.29 4.50
C TRP A 70 2.64 11.85 3.22
N ALA A 71 3.74 11.12 3.34
CA ALA A 71 4.44 10.54 2.18
C ALA A 71 3.55 9.61 1.37
N ARG A 72 2.65 8.86 2.04
CA ARG A 72 1.69 7.97 1.40
C ARG A 72 0.65 8.72 0.58
N MET A 73 0.06 9.80 1.11
CA MET A 73 -0.92 10.64 0.41
C MET A 73 -0.29 11.29 -0.82
N TYR A 74 0.89 11.88 -0.68
CA TYR A 74 1.62 12.45 -1.81
C TYR A 74 1.93 11.40 -2.89
N SER A 75 2.45 10.24 -2.48
CA SER A 75 2.73 9.13 -3.40
C SER A 75 1.48 8.64 -4.14
N TRP A 76 0.31 8.71 -3.51
CA TRP A 76 -0.95 8.30 -4.14
C TRP A 76 -1.37 9.30 -5.21
N TYR A 77 -1.40 10.59 -4.85
CA TYR A 77 -1.69 11.67 -5.78
C TYR A 77 -0.73 11.66 -6.98
N ALA A 78 0.57 11.68 -6.73
CA ALA A 78 1.60 11.69 -7.76
C ALA A 78 1.50 10.49 -8.72
N MET A 79 1.15 9.30 -8.20
CA MET A 79 0.92 8.12 -9.05
C MET A 79 -0.25 8.31 -10.00
N MET A 80 -1.37 8.87 -9.52
CA MET A 80 -2.55 9.08 -10.36
C MET A 80 -2.30 10.14 -11.43
N ARG A 81 -1.65 11.26 -11.08
CA ARG A 81 -1.29 12.30 -12.02
C ARG A 81 -0.29 11.83 -13.08
N ARG A 82 0.71 11.06 -12.68
CA ARG A 82 1.65 10.46 -13.63
C ARG A 82 0.95 9.54 -14.63
N ALA A 83 0.00 8.73 -14.16
CA ALA A 83 -0.75 7.85 -15.06
C ALA A 83 -1.63 8.66 -16.04
N GLU A 84 -2.18 9.79 -15.60
CA GLU A 84 -2.95 10.71 -16.46
C GLU A 84 -2.05 11.33 -17.54
N THR A 85 -0.89 11.87 -17.17
CA THR A 85 0.10 12.41 -18.11
C THR A 85 0.55 11.34 -19.11
N GLN A 86 0.94 10.17 -18.65
CA GLN A 86 1.38 9.07 -19.51
C GLN A 86 0.28 8.62 -20.49
N ALA A 87 -0.97 8.61 -20.04
CA ALA A 87 -2.09 8.27 -20.93
C ALA A 87 -2.31 9.33 -22.02
N ALA A 88 -2.18 10.62 -21.66
CA ALA A 88 -2.24 11.73 -22.61
C ALA A 88 -1.09 11.68 -23.63
N GLU A 89 0.07 11.19 -23.23
CA GLU A 89 1.25 10.95 -24.09
C GLU A 89 1.15 9.65 -24.92
N GLY A 90 0.01 8.97 -24.93
CA GLY A 90 -0.25 7.79 -25.75
C GLY A 90 0.12 6.44 -25.11
N ASN A 91 0.47 6.39 -23.81
CA ASN A 91 0.75 5.13 -23.14
C ASN A 91 -0.52 4.29 -22.92
N ALA A 92 -0.68 3.25 -23.75
CA ALA A 92 -1.87 2.38 -23.74
C ALA A 92 -2.11 1.67 -22.39
N LYS A 93 -1.04 1.32 -21.66
CA LYS A 93 -1.15 0.69 -20.32
C LYS A 93 -1.73 1.67 -19.29
N ALA A 94 -1.25 2.91 -19.29
CA ALA A 94 -1.76 3.97 -18.43
C ALA A 94 -3.22 4.31 -18.75
N ALA A 95 -3.56 4.45 -20.03
CA ALA A 95 -4.93 4.69 -20.48
C ALA A 95 -5.88 3.55 -20.04
N LYS A 96 -5.48 2.29 -20.19
CA LYS A 96 -6.24 1.13 -19.75
C LYS A 96 -6.40 1.12 -18.21
N GLN A 97 -5.39 1.54 -17.46
CA GLN A 97 -5.45 1.62 -16.00
C GLN A 97 -6.44 2.71 -15.56
N LEU A 98 -6.39 3.90 -16.15
CA LEU A 98 -7.37 4.98 -15.91
C LEU A 98 -8.80 4.52 -16.23
N ALA A 99 -8.99 3.88 -17.37
CA ALA A 99 -10.30 3.39 -17.81
C ALA A 99 -10.91 2.33 -16.89
N LYS A 100 -10.08 1.52 -16.22
CA LYS A 100 -10.55 0.44 -15.34
C LYS A 100 -10.67 0.83 -13.86
N ASN A 101 -9.91 1.82 -13.40
CA ASN A 101 -9.84 2.16 -11.98
C ASN A 101 -10.99 3.10 -11.58
N ARG A 102 -12.00 2.55 -10.90
CA ARG A 102 -13.18 3.30 -10.45
C ARG A 102 -12.83 4.44 -9.48
N LEU A 103 -11.85 4.27 -8.61
CA LEU A 103 -11.42 5.33 -7.69
C LEU A 103 -10.77 6.48 -8.47
N TRP A 104 -9.88 6.19 -9.40
CA TRP A 104 -9.19 7.21 -10.18
C TRP A 104 -10.15 8.03 -11.04
N LYS A 105 -11.17 7.38 -11.63
CA LYS A 105 -12.24 8.07 -12.36
C LYS A 105 -13.02 9.08 -11.52
N ARG A 106 -13.13 8.84 -10.21
CA ARG A 106 -13.77 9.79 -9.29
C ARG A 106 -12.81 10.84 -8.77
N VAL A 107 -11.55 10.46 -8.53
CA VAL A 107 -10.56 11.31 -7.88
C VAL A 107 -10.00 12.36 -8.85
N LEU A 108 -9.53 11.94 -10.04
CA LEU A 108 -8.81 12.83 -10.95
C LEU A 108 -9.60 14.08 -11.39
N PRO A 109 -10.88 13.99 -11.79
CA PRO A 109 -11.62 15.17 -12.20
C PRO A 109 -12.08 16.05 -11.03
N ASN A 110 -12.22 15.50 -9.81
CA ASN A 110 -12.76 16.22 -8.65
C ASN A 110 -11.67 16.88 -7.78
N TYR A 111 -10.42 16.50 -7.92
CA TYR A 111 -9.30 17.05 -7.16
C TYR A 111 -8.16 17.40 -8.10
N PRO A 112 -8.21 18.59 -8.74
CA PRO A 112 -7.26 18.98 -9.78
C PRO A 112 -5.83 19.18 -9.27
N ASP A 113 -5.67 19.50 -8.01
CA ASP A 113 -4.41 19.74 -7.33
C ASP A 113 -4.23 18.89 -6.06
N PHE A 114 -3.03 18.94 -5.50
CA PHE A 114 -2.70 18.14 -4.32
C PHE A 114 -3.41 18.65 -3.06
N GLU A 115 -3.63 19.96 -2.96
CA GLU A 115 -4.32 20.57 -1.82
C GLU A 115 -5.77 20.09 -1.73
N SER A 116 -6.55 20.21 -2.81
CA SER A 116 -7.92 19.69 -2.86
C SER A 116 -8.02 18.19 -2.62
N PHE A 117 -7.02 17.43 -3.11
CA PHE A 117 -6.92 15.99 -2.85
C PHE A 117 -6.71 15.67 -1.37
N VAL A 118 -5.89 16.45 -0.66
CA VAL A 118 -5.61 16.23 0.77
C VAL A 118 -6.75 16.75 1.65
N LEU A 119 -7.25 17.97 1.39
CA LEU A 119 -8.22 18.61 2.27
C LEU A 119 -9.64 18.03 2.13
N ARG A 120 -10.05 17.70 0.90
CA ARG A 120 -11.40 17.21 0.60
C ARG A 120 -11.47 15.69 0.39
N GLY A 121 -10.47 15.14 -0.28
CA GLY A 121 -10.48 13.73 -0.71
C GLY A 121 -10.77 12.72 0.41
N PRO A 122 -10.16 12.78 1.59
CA PRO A 122 -10.46 11.86 2.69
C PRO A 122 -11.89 11.94 3.23
N ASN A 123 -12.53 13.09 3.14
CA ASN A 123 -13.92 13.24 3.57
C ASN A 123 -14.90 12.63 2.54
N GLU A 124 -14.62 12.81 1.26
CA GLU A 124 -15.50 12.43 0.15
C GLU A 124 -15.24 11.00 -0.36
N GLN A 125 -13.99 10.49 -0.25
CA GLN A 125 -13.57 9.19 -0.75
C GLN A 125 -13.11 8.29 0.39
N ARG A 126 -13.93 7.32 0.76
CA ARG A 126 -13.66 6.39 1.87
C ARG A 126 -12.32 5.67 1.75
N GLU A 127 -11.88 5.39 0.53
CA GLU A 127 -10.61 4.71 0.28
C GLU A 127 -9.42 5.57 0.72
N LEU A 128 -9.49 6.90 0.54
CA LEU A 128 -8.40 7.82 0.86
C LEU A 128 -8.21 8.05 2.37
N ARG A 129 -9.25 7.88 3.19
CA ARG A 129 -9.17 8.05 4.66
C ARG A 129 -8.89 6.76 5.43
N ARG A 130 -8.66 5.63 4.74
CA ARG A 130 -8.50 4.36 5.43
C ARG A 130 -7.14 4.24 6.09
N ALA A 131 -7.15 4.12 7.41
CA ALA A 131 -5.94 3.91 8.20
C ALA A 131 -5.28 2.57 7.84
N GLN A 132 -3.95 2.55 7.74
CA GLN A 132 -3.14 1.41 7.30
C GLN A 132 -3.28 0.22 8.28
N ILE A 133 -3.32 0.51 9.58
CA ILE A 133 -3.51 -0.53 10.60
C ILE A 133 -4.79 -1.34 10.39
N THR A 134 -5.82 -0.79 9.75
CA THR A 134 -7.07 -1.51 9.48
C THR A 134 -6.94 -2.57 8.39
N TYR A 135 -5.87 -2.54 7.59
CA TYR A 135 -5.55 -3.60 6.65
C TYR A 135 -4.90 -4.79 7.34
N LEU A 136 -4.15 -4.55 8.40
CA LEU A 136 -3.20 -5.48 9.03
C LEU A 136 -3.76 -6.17 10.28
N ARG A 137 -5.07 -6.04 10.54
CA ARG A 137 -5.74 -6.67 11.69
C ARG A 137 -7.18 -7.08 11.40
N GLY A 138 -7.66 -8.09 12.11
CA GLY A 138 -9.05 -8.53 12.09
C GLY A 138 -9.22 -9.98 12.54
N GLN A 139 -10.42 -10.36 12.93
CA GLN A 139 -10.76 -11.72 13.38
C GLN A 139 -9.88 -12.23 14.56
N GLY A 140 -9.60 -11.34 15.51
CA GLY A 140 -8.72 -11.65 16.66
C GLY A 140 -7.22 -11.72 16.32
N ARG A 141 -6.82 -11.49 15.06
CA ARG A 141 -5.46 -11.62 14.55
C ARG A 141 -4.94 -10.27 14.04
N ARG A 142 -3.64 -10.10 14.08
CA ARG A 142 -2.90 -8.99 13.45
C ARG A 142 -1.70 -9.56 12.69
N ALA A 143 -1.15 -8.77 11.77
CA ALA A 143 0.10 -9.13 11.12
C ALA A 143 1.21 -9.36 12.17
N ASP A 144 1.99 -10.43 11.98
CA ASP A 144 3.12 -10.80 12.84
C ASP A 144 4.28 -9.84 12.67
N PHE A 145 4.46 -9.35 11.43
CA PHE A 145 5.47 -8.36 11.12
C PHE A 145 4.87 -7.20 10.31
N ILE A 146 5.21 -5.98 10.71
CA ILE A 146 4.83 -4.75 10.01
C ILE A 146 6.09 -3.95 9.73
N GLY A 147 6.58 -4.05 8.48
CA GLY A 147 7.72 -3.27 8.00
C GLY A 147 7.32 -1.83 7.65
N ARG A 148 8.33 -0.98 7.54
CA ARG A 148 8.19 0.43 7.15
C ARG A 148 8.77 0.66 5.75
N GLN A 149 8.06 1.42 4.94
CA GLN A 149 8.55 1.78 3.61
C GLN A 149 9.82 2.66 3.69
N GLU A 150 9.96 3.41 4.76
CA GLU A 150 11.11 4.25 5.06
C GLU A 150 12.38 3.43 5.39
N ASN A 151 12.21 2.17 5.78
CA ASN A 151 13.30 1.23 6.09
C ASN A 151 13.14 -0.06 5.26
N PHE A 152 12.79 0.11 3.97
CA PHE A 152 12.21 -0.94 3.15
C PHE A 152 13.09 -2.19 3.05
N ASP A 153 14.34 -2.04 2.60
CA ASP A 153 15.23 -3.19 2.37
C ASP A 153 15.56 -3.93 3.67
N ALA A 154 15.92 -3.20 4.72
CA ALA A 154 16.25 -3.80 6.01
C ALA A 154 15.04 -4.51 6.65
N ASP A 155 13.84 -3.98 6.51
CA ASP A 155 12.64 -4.63 7.03
C ASP A 155 12.18 -5.78 6.14
N LEU A 156 12.38 -5.69 4.82
CA LEU A 156 12.06 -6.77 3.91
C LEU A 156 13.04 -7.95 4.06
N GLN A 157 14.32 -7.67 4.28
CA GLN A 157 15.31 -8.70 4.61
C GLN A 157 14.90 -9.53 5.83
N LYS A 158 14.42 -8.89 6.91
CA LYS A 158 13.90 -9.62 8.09
C LYS A 158 12.74 -10.56 7.75
N VAL A 159 11.88 -10.16 6.78
CA VAL A 159 10.83 -11.04 6.30
C VAL A 159 11.41 -12.22 5.55
N TRP A 160 12.38 -11.99 4.64
CA TRP A 160 13.07 -13.03 3.87
C TRP A 160 13.73 -14.04 4.79
N ASP A 161 14.50 -13.57 5.78
CA ASP A 161 15.12 -14.44 6.80
C ASP A 161 14.07 -15.26 7.56
N ARG A 162 12.95 -14.64 7.93
CA ARG A 162 11.86 -15.30 8.67
C ARG A 162 11.17 -16.40 7.90
N ILE A 163 11.07 -16.26 6.57
CA ILE A 163 10.42 -17.25 5.70
C ILE A 163 11.41 -18.21 5.03
N GLY A 164 12.68 -18.14 5.43
CA GLY A 164 13.74 -19.04 4.96
C GLY A 164 14.12 -18.82 3.49
N LEU A 165 14.16 -17.57 3.04
CA LEU A 165 14.64 -17.18 1.71
C LEU A 165 15.98 -16.45 1.81
N GLU A 166 16.83 -16.65 0.82
CA GLU A 166 18.03 -15.86 0.66
C GLU A 166 17.71 -14.44 0.22
N TRP A 167 18.30 -13.44 0.90
CA TRP A 167 18.12 -12.05 0.53
C TRP A 167 18.98 -11.70 -0.70
N PRO A 168 18.41 -11.10 -1.77
CA PRO A 168 19.15 -10.82 -3.00
C PRO A 168 20.11 -9.61 -2.92
N GLY A 169 20.36 -9.08 -1.72
CA GLY A 169 21.22 -7.91 -1.49
C GLY A 169 20.47 -6.57 -1.51
N GLU A 170 19.57 -6.38 -2.43
CA GLU A 170 18.70 -5.19 -2.51
C GLU A 170 17.31 -5.56 -3.05
N SER A 171 16.32 -4.69 -2.80
CA SER A 171 14.99 -4.88 -3.38
C SER A 171 14.93 -4.42 -4.84
N LEU A 172 14.02 -5.04 -5.60
CA LEU A 172 13.75 -4.63 -6.98
C LEU A 172 13.23 -3.18 -7.04
N LYS A 173 13.78 -2.37 -7.93
CA LYS A 173 13.32 -1.00 -8.15
C LYS A 173 12.07 -0.98 -9.03
N VAL A 174 10.91 -1.26 -8.45
CA VAL A 174 9.61 -1.25 -9.14
C VAL A 174 8.88 0.06 -8.83
N ASN A 175 8.51 0.81 -9.86
CA ASN A 175 7.75 2.07 -9.73
C ASN A 175 8.41 3.14 -8.85
N THR A 176 9.71 3.34 -8.97
CA THR A 176 10.41 4.45 -8.33
C THR A 176 9.87 5.77 -8.85
N GLY A 177 9.12 6.49 -8.02
CA GLY A 177 8.77 7.88 -8.27
C GLY A 177 9.95 8.79 -7.92
N PRO A 178 9.93 10.07 -8.36
CA PRO A 178 10.94 11.01 -7.93
C PRO A 178 11.02 11.03 -6.40
N SER A 179 12.24 10.97 -5.89
CA SER A 179 12.59 11.07 -4.45
C SER A 179 12.44 12.53 -3.96
N ALA A 180 11.42 13.25 -4.43
CA ALA A 180 11.17 14.59 -3.92
C ALA A 180 10.74 14.50 -2.46
N ASP A 181 11.28 15.36 -1.63
CA ASP A 181 10.81 15.51 -0.26
C ASP A 181 9.34 15.94 -0.30
N TYR A 182 8.45 15.03 0.07
CA TYR A 182 7.00 15.26 0.05
C TYR A 182 6.59 16.47 0.89
N ARG A 183 7.38 16.84 1.90
CA ARG A 183 7.09 17.95 2.82
C ARG A 183 6.96 19.29 2.09
N GLN A 184 7.72 19.49 1.02
CA GLN A 184 7.71 20.71 0.21
C GLN A 184 6.36 20.96 -0.47
N HIS A 185 5.52 19.96 -0.56
CA HIS A 185 4.20 20.03 -1.20
C HIS A 185 3.04 20.24 -0.20
N TYR A 186 3.35 20.38 1.09
CA TYR A 186 2.35 20.51 2.15
C TYR A 186 2.28 21.94 2.69
N THR A 187 1.08 22.48 2.80
CA THR A 187 0.79 23.58 3.70
C THR A 187 0.57 23.07 5.13
N ASP A 188 0.58 23.98 6.11
CA ASP A 188 0.28 23.61 7.50
C ASP A 188 -1.14 22.98 7.63
N GLU A 189 -2.14 23.56 6.95
CA GLU A 189 -3.49 23.05 6.94
C GLU A 189 -3.56 21.61 6.38
N MET A 190 -2.87 21.34 5.27
CA MET A 190 -2.80 19.99 4.69
C MET A 190 -2.11 19.01 5.65
N ARG A 191 -1.04 19.45 6.30
CA ARG A 191 -0.32 18.63 7.30
C ARG A 191 -1.25 18.23 8.43
N ASP A 192 -1.97 19.19 9.00
CA ASP A 192 -2.87 18.99 10.12
C ASP A 192 -4.07 18.13 9.72
N LYS A 193 -4.60 18.31 8.51
CA LYS A 193 -5.65 17.45 7.95
C LYS A 193 -5.25 15.98 7.85
N VAL A 194 -4.04 15.70 7.38
CA VAL A 194 -3.53 14.32 7.31
C VAL A 194 -3.31 13.77 8.72
N ALA A 195 -2.82 14.58 9.66
CA ALA A 195 -2.66 14.18 11.06
C ALA A 195 -4.02 13.79 11.70
N GLU A 196 -5.07 14.57 11.48
CA GLU A 196 -6.43 14.28 11.93
C GLU A 196 -6.93 12.94 11.36
N VAL A 197 -6.89 12.81 10.03
CA VAL A 197 -7.46 11.65 9.30
C VAL A 197 -6.75 10.35 9.67
N PHE A 198 -5.43 10.39 9.84
CA PHE A 198 -4.61 9.21 10.11
C PHE A 198 -4.09 9.13 11.55
N ALA A 199 -4.74 9.80 12.51
CA ALA A 199 -4.34 9.82 13.91
C ALA A 199 -4.11 8.41 14.49
N LYS A 200 -4.88 7.40 14.05
CA LYS A 200 -4.69 6.00 14.45
C LYS A 200 -3.35 5.40 13.99
N ASP A 201 -2.92 5.73 12.76
CA ASP A 201 -1.64 5.28 12.21
C ASP A 201 -0.48 6.02 12.88
N LEU A 202 -0.62 7.35 13.07
CA LEU A 202 0.40 8.16 13.76
C LEU A 202 0.65 7.64 15.17
N LYS A 203 -0.41 7.45 15.95
CA LYS A 203 -0.30 6.91 17.31
C LYS A 203 0.30 5.51 17.33
N ARG A 204 -0.12 4.62 16.40
CA ARG A 204 0.31 3.23 16.39
C ARG A 204 1.75 3.05 15.94
N PHE A 205 2.15 3.80 14.92
CA PHE A 205 3.45 3.67 14.28
C PHE A 205 4.43 4.79 14.64
N LYS A 206 4.05 5.75 15.48
CA LYS A 206 4.87 6.89 15.90
C LYS A 206 5.47 7.65 14.71
N TYR A 207 4.63 7.92 13.71
CA TYR A 207 5.02 8.77 12.59
C TYR A 207 4.89 10.24 12.95
N GLU A 208 5.86 11.00 12.50
CA GLU A 208 5.92 12.45 12.53
C GLU A 208 6.04 12.98 11.10
N PHE A 209 5.68 14.27 10.91
CA PHE A 209 5.75 14.92 9.61
C PHE A 209 7.17 15.11 9.13
#